data_ade6f6f6d468497f40bd435027aa0f92
#
_entry.id   ade6f6f6d468497f40bd435027aa0f92
#
_cell.length_a   1.000
_cell.length_b   1.000
_cell.length_c   1.000
_cell.angle_alpha   90.00
_cell.angle_beta   90.00
_cell.angle_gamma   90.00
#
_symmetry.space_group_name_H-M   'P 1'
#
loop_
_entity.id
_entity.type
_entity.pdbx_description
1 polymer ?
#
loop_
_entity_poly.entity_id
_entity_poly.type
_entity_poly.pdbx_seq_one_letter_code
_entity_poly.pdbx_strand_id
1 'polypeptide(L)'
;MDKDNNIESVNMEDIDVQNIDVDKKEQHRYPWYAIKLYGLSQKKIEKYFSENGLETFIPQEYVDVEDAEHKVKHVLRPVVKNLIFLKKTMDEGDIKKVISSSDLKMSVITVSKIDKRYCEIPARQMDEFMLMCNPDILLKKFISEEQAHLKKGALVRVKRGPLQGFTGRLVRANKNYYLLKDVPGMAVLLKVTKWCCVVLE
;
A
#
# COMPACT_ATOMS: atom_id res chain seq x y z
N MET A 1 2.85 44.70 -10.89
CA MET A 1 3.37 44.24 -9.57
C MET A 1 3.01 42.77 -9.46
N ASP A 2 3.84 42.00 -10.12
CA ASP A 2 3.70 40.54 -10.16
C ASP A 2 4.29 39.94 -8.92
N LYS A 3 3.52 39.16 -8.22
CA LYS A 3 4.01 38.33 -7.11
C LYS A 3 4.16 36.90 -7.63
N ASP A 4 5.39 36.57 -7.95
CA ASP A 4 5.81 35.22 -8.28
C ASP A 4 5.46 34.26 -7.14
N ASN A 5 4.54 33.36 -7.40
CA ASN A 5 4.34 32.18 -6.58
C ASN A 5 5.46 31.18 -6.91
N ASN A 6 6.50 31.24 -6.13
CA ASN A 6 7.59 30.26 -6.16
C ASN A 6 7.06 28.94 -5.52
N ILE A 7 6.56 28.04 -6.36
CA ILE A 7 6.32 26.65 -5.95
C ILE A 7 7.69 25.99 -6.00
N GLU A 8 8.35 25.89 -4.85
CA GLU A 8 9.53 25.07 -4.72
C GLU A 8 9.18 23.62 -5.08
N SER A 9 9.64 23.23 -6.25
CA SER A 9 9.64 21.82 -6.67
C SER A 9 10.63 21.08 -5.76
N VAL A 10 10.12 20.30 -4.82
CA VAL A 10 10.94 19.36 -4.04
C VAL A 10 11.60 18.41 -5.04
N ASN A 11 12.88 18.58 -5.24
CA ASN A 11 13.68 17.71 -6.09
C ASN A 11 13.68 16.29 -5.52
N MET A 12 13.37 15.31 -6.36
CA MET A 12 13.37 13.87 -6.03
C MET A 12 14.77 13.33 -5.66
N GLU A 13 15.78 14.19 -5.55
CA GLU A 13 17.17 13.81 -5.24
C GLU A 13 17.44 13.69 -3.73
N ASP A 14 16.58 14.26 -2.87
CA ASP A 14 16.82 14.30 -1.42
C ASP A 14 16.17 13.14 -0.62
N ILE A 15 15.57 12.16 -1.30
CA ILE A 15 15.15 10.92 -0.62
C ILE A 15 16.38 10.00 -0.59
N ASP A 16 17.17 10.16 0.44
CA ASP A 16 18.31 9.31 0.77
C ASP A 16 17.79 7.90 1.12
N VAL A 17 17.57 7.07 0.09
CA VAL A 17 17.31 5.65 0.26
C VAL A 17 18.64 5.01 0.60
N GLN A 18 19.08 5.20 1.86
CA GLN A 18 20.21 4.49 2.40
C GLN A 18 20.04 3.01 2.12
N ASN A 19 21.03 2.43 1.49
CA ASN A 19 21.20 1.01 1.20
C ASN A 19 20.61 0.17 2.33
N ILE A 20 19.38 -0.27 2.15
CA ILE A 20 18.78 -1.29 3.00
C ILE A 20 19.56 -2.56 2.67
N ASP A 21 20.37 -2.95 3.60
CA ASP A 21 21.16 -4.20 3.59
C ASP A 21 20.11 -5.35 3.59
N VAL A 22 19.69 -5.73 2.37
CA VAL A 22 18.48 -6.53 2.11
C VAL A 22 18.65 -7.97 2.56
N ASP A 23 19.90 -8.45 2.64
CA ASP A 23 20.17 -9.88 2.80
C ASP A 23 20.31 -10.37 4.24
N LYS A 24 20.48 -9.50 5.23
CA LYS A 24 20.70 -9.91 6.64
C LYS A 24 19.52 -9.78 7.58
N LYS A 25 18.40 -9.16 7.16
CA LYS A 25 17.19 -8.96 7.98
C LYS A 25 15.98 -9.82 7.57
N GLU A 26 16.10 -10.72 6.60
CA GLU A 26 14.95 -11.49 6.11
C GLU A 26 14.43 -12.56 7.09
N GLN A 27 15.22 -12.99 8.07
CA GLN A 27 14.87 -14.12 8.94
C GLN A 27 13.78 -13.84 9.99
N HIS A 28 13.31 -12.58 10.16
CA HIS A 28 12.30 -12.23 11.19
C HIS A 28 11.23 -11.27 10.66
N ARG A 29 10.90 -11.30 9.38
CA ARG A 29 9.84 -10.46 8.82
C ARG A 29 8.53 -11.22 8.79
N TYR A 30 7.58 -10.74 9.59
CA TYR A 30 6.25 -11.32 9.66
C TYR A 30 5.44 -10.98 8.40
N PRO A 31 4.71 -11.95 7.81
CA PRO A 31 3.76 -11.68 6.72
C PRO A 31 2.60 -10.84 7.22
N TRP A 32 1.74 -10.42 6.30
CA TRP A 32 0.58 -9.59 6.57
C TRP A 32 -0.70 -10.24 6.06
N TYR A 33 -1.81 -9.86 6.66
CA TYR A 33 -3.15 -10.18 6.18
C TYR A 33 -3.88 -8.91 5.75
N ALA A 34 -4.72 -9.03 4.72
CA ALA A 34 -5.68 -8.00 4.35
C ALA A 34 -7.03 -8.31 5.00
N ILE A 35 -7.60 -7.34 5.70
CA ILE A 35 -8.86 -7.47 6.43
C ILE A 35 -9.89 -6.54 5.82
N LYS A 36 -11.00 -7.12 5.37
CA LYS A 36 -12.16 -6.39 4.87
C LYS A 36 -13.08 -6.02 6.03
N LEU A 37 -13.53 -4.77 6.04
CA LEU A 37 -14.36 -4.19 7.08
C LEU A 37 -15.80 -4.01 6.58
N TYR A 38 -16.78 -4.24 7.46
CA TYR A 38 -18.20 -4.13 7.15
C TYR A 38 -18.86 -3.08 8.03
N GLY A 39 -18.97 -1.86 7.52
CA GLY A 39 -19.78 -0.80 8.14
C GLY A 39 -19.17 -0.06 9.32
N LEU A 40 -17.86 -0.19 9.60
CA LEU A 40 -17.23 0.42 10.77
C LEU A 40 -16.09 1.37 10.39
N SER A 41 -15.81 2.30 11.32
CA SER A 41 -14.66 3.19 11.21
C SER A 41 -13.35 2.40 11.33
N GLN A 42 -12.45 2.51 10.35
CA GLN A 42 -11.11 1.94 10.40
C GLN A 42 -10.38 2.30 11.69
N LYS A 43 -10.51 3.54 12.20
CA LYS A 43 -9.88 3.98 13.45
C LYS A 43 -10.30 3.16 14.67
N LYS A 44 -11.55 2.69 14.74
CA LYS A 44 -12.01 1.83 15.84
C LYS A 44 -11.36 0.46 15.78
N ILE A 45 -11.22 -0.07 14.57
CA ILE A 45 -10.61 -1.40 14.33
C ILE A 45 -9.09 -1.33 14.53
N GLU A 46 -8.44 -0.29 14.05
CA GLU A 46 -7.03 -0.01 14.30
C GLU A 46 -6.73 0.04 15.81
N LYS A 47 -7.54 0.80 16.55
CA LYS A 47 -7.44 0.87 18.02
C LYS A 47 -7.62 -0.51 18.66
N TYR A 48 -8.64 -1.26 18.26
CA TYR A 48 -8.90 -2.60 18.76
C TYR A 48 -7.69 -3.54 18.54
N PHE A 49 -7.11 -3.55 17.35
CA PHE A 49 -5.92 -4.35 17.08
C PHE A 49 -4.71 -3.89 17.89
N SER A 50 -4.49 -2.58 18.01
CA SER A 50 -3.41 -2.02 18.82
C SER A 50 -3.53 -2.41 20.29
N GLU A 51 -4.74 -2.39 20.86
CA GLU A 51 -5.03 -2.84 22.23
C GLU A 51 -4.76 -4.35 22.44
N ASN A 52 -4.82 -5.14 21.37
CA ASN A 52 -4.46 -6.58 21.36
C ASN A 52 -3.00 -6.83 20.93
N GLY A 53 -2.15 -5.79 20.89
CA GLY A 53 -0.72 -5.92 20.56
C GLY A 53 -0.42 -6.21 19.08
N LEU A 54 -1.37 -5.93 18.19
CA LEU A 54 -1.26 -6.19 16.75
C LEU A 54 -1.00 -4.89 15.98
N GLU A 55 0.01 -4.91 15.12
CA GLU A 55 0.38 -3.79 14.24
C GLU A 55 -0.50 -3.80 12.99
N THR A 56 -0.96 -2.61 12.59
CA THR A 56 -1.81 -2.44 11.41
C THR A 56 -1.26 -1.37 10.46
N PHE A 57 -1.67 -1.45 9.20
CA PHE A 57 -1.37 -0.45 8.17
C PHE A 57 -2.63 -0.09 7.38
N ILE A 58 -2.86 1.20 7.20
CA ILE A 58 -3.95 1.76 6.40
C ILE A 58 -3.32 2.69 5.36
N PRO A 59 -3.38 2.38 4.06
CA PRO A 59 -2.94 3.28 3.00
C PRO A 59 -3.68 4.61 3.05
N GLN A 60 -2.95 5.71 3.02
CA GLN A 60 -3.50 7.06 3.09
C GLN A 60 -2.99 7.92 1.94
N GLU A 61 -3.77 8.93 1.58
CA GLU A 61 -3.40 9.96 0.61
C GLU A 61 -3.86 11.34 1.08
N TYR A 62 -3.17 12.38 0.61
CA TYR A 62 -3.60 13.74 0.82
C TYR A 62 -4.79 14.06 -0.08
N VAL A 63 -5.84 14.61 0.51
CA VAL A 63 -7.05 15.06 -0.18
C VAL A 63 -7.30 16.52 0.20
N ASP A 64 -7.56 17.33 -0.80
CA ASP A 64 -7.97 18.71 -0.59
C ASP A 64 -9.42 18.74 -0.09
N VAL A 65 -9.62 19.37 1.05
CA VAL A 65 -10.92 19.55 1.65
C VAL A 65 -11.15 21.03 1.89
N GLU A 66 -12.24 21.56 1.33
CA GLU A 66 -12.69 22.91 1.59
C GLU A 66 -13.41 22.94 2.94
N ASP A 67 -13.02 23.86 3.82
CA ASP A 67 -13.70 24.07 5.09
C ASP A 67 -14.89 25.05 4.94
N ALA A 68 -15.62 25.29 6.03
CA ALA A 68 -16.78 26.20 6.04
C ALA A 68 -16.43 27.67 5.68
N GLU A 69 -15.15 28.03 5.72
CA GLU A 69 -14.65 29.37 5.37
C GLU A 69 -14.07 29.42 3.94
N HIS A 70 -14.34 28.40 3.10
CA HIS A 70 -13.79 28.23 1.74
C HIS A 70 -12.26 28.14 1.68
N LYS A 71 -11.59 27.74 2.76
CA LYS A 71 -10.15 27.50 2.82
C LYS A 71 -9.87 26.05 2.47
N VAL A 72 -8.94 25.83 1.53
CA VAL A 72 -8.48 24.46 1.18
C VAL A 72 -7.46 23.98 2.21
N LYS A 73 -7.73 22.79 2.77
CA LYS A 73 -6.83 22.09 3.70
C LYS A 73 -6.43 20.74 3.11
N HIS A 74 -5.13 20.44 3.12
CA HIS A 74 -4.61 19.12 2.80
C HIS A 74 -4.79 18.20 4.00
N VAL A 75 -5.64 17.19 3.86
CA VAL A 75 -5.95 16.25 4.96
C VAL A 75 -5.63 14.83 4.53
N LEU A 76 -4.89 14.11 5.35
CA LEU A 76 -4.64 12.68 5.17
C LEU A 76 -5.92 11.89 5.38
N ARG A 77 -6.33 11.13 4.35
CA ARG A 77 -7.50 10.25 4.40
C ARG A 77 -7.16 8.84 3.92
N PRO A 78 -7.81 7.81 4.48
CA PRO A 78 -7.69 6.47 3.95
C PRO A 78 -8.10 6.39 2.48
N VAL A 79 -7.26 5.76 1.65
CA VAL A 79 -7.54 5.51 0.23
C VAL A 79 -8.77 4.62 0.04
N VAL A 80 -8.88 3.58 0.87
CA VAL A 80 -10.00 2.62 0.88
C VAL A 80 -10.57 2.54 2.29
N LYS A 81 -11.85 2.83 2.43
CA LYS A 81 -12.51 2.94 3.75
C LYS A 81 -12.78 1.60 4.44
N ASN A 82 -12.79 0.51 3.70
CA ASN A 82 -13.20 -0.82 4.16
C ASN A 82 -12.08 -1.86 4.11
N LEU A 83 -10.83 -1.42 4.17
CA LEU A 83 -9.65 -2.29 4.13
C LEU A 83 -8.61 -1.84 5.16
N ILE A 84 -8.03 -2.79 5.89
CA ILE A 84 -6.90 -2.59 6.79
C ILE A 84 -5.94 -3.78 6.64
N PHE A 85 -4.64 -3.55 6.73
CA PHE A 85 -3.65 -4.60 6.75
C PHE A 85 -3.20 -4.86 8.17
N LEU A 86 -3.04 -6.14 8.52
CA LEU A 86 -2.67 -6.64 9.85
C LEU A 86 -1.38 -7.45 9.75
N LYS A 87 -0.38 -7.10 10.54
CA LYS A 87 0.87 -7.85 10.62
C LYS A 87 0.66 -9.13 11.44
N LYS A 88 1.08 -10.26 10.89
CA LYS A 88 0.99 -11.57 11.54
C LYS A 88 2.12 -11.76 12.56
N THR A 89 2.03 -11.09 13.69
CA THR A 89 3.04 -11.19 14.78
C THR A 89 2.79 -12.36 15.72
N MET A 90 1.64 -13.05 15.61
CA MET A 90 1.25 -14.21 16.39
C MET A 90 0.65 -15.30 15.49
N ASP A 91 0.38 -16.47 16.04
CA ASP A 91 -0.18 -17.59 15.27
C ASP A 91 -1.56 -17.29 14.71
N GLU A 92 -1.87 -17.89 13.55
CA GLU A 92 -3.17 -17.69 12.86
C GLU A 92 -4.36 -18.03 13.76
N GLY A 93 -4.21 -19.05 14.64
CA GLY A 93 -5.24 -19.45 15.60
C GLY A 93 -5.55 -18.34 16.60
N ASP A 94 -4.53 -17.64 17.10
CA ASP A 94 -4.72 -16.54 18.05
C ASP A 94 -5.27 -15.29 17.36
N ILE A 95 -4.83 -14.99 16.14
CA ILE A 95 -5.42 -13.93 15.32
C ILE A 95 -6.92 -14.22 15.07
N LYS A 96 -7.29 -15.47 14.76
CA LYS A 96 -8.69 -15.88 14.63
C LYS A 96 -9.50 -15.66 15.91
N LYS A 97 -8.93 -15.96 17.07
CA LYS A 97 -9.58 -15.70 18.37
C LYS A 97 -9.79 -14.20 18.58
N VAL A 98 -8.75 -13.36 18.33
CA VAL A 98 -8.87 -11.91 18.44
C VAL A 98 -9.97 -11.38 17.52
N ILE A 99 -10.05 -11.83 16.27
CA ILE A 99 -11.07 -11.38 15.32
C ILE A 99 -12.47 -11.86 15.75
N SER A 100 -12.62 -13.10 16.20
CA SER A 100 -13.91 -13.68 16.59
C SER A 100 -14.44 -13.16 17.92
N SER A 101 -13.57 -12.75 18.84
CA SER A 101 -13.98 -12.12 20.11
C SER A 101 -14.38 -10.65 19.99
N SER A 102 -14.22 -10.09 18.81
CA SER A 102 -14.61 -8.71 18.53
C SER A 102 -16.07 -8.59 18.09
N ASP A 103 -16.80 -7.62 18.65
CA ASP A 103 -18.13 -7.23 18.15
C ASP A 103 -18.08 -6.49 16.80
N LEU A 104 -16.85 -6.24 16.29
CA LEU A 104 -16.62 -5.49 15.06
C LEU A 104 -16.75 -6.43 13.84
N LYS A 105 -17.59 -6.05 12.88
CA LYS A 105 -17.80 -6.86 11.67
C LYS A 105 -16.65 -6.70 10.70
N MET A 106 -15.78 -7.71 10.63
CA MET A 106 -14.63 -7.78 9.74
C MET A 106 -14.36 -9.22 9.29
N SER A 107 -13.63 -9.39 8.20
CA SER A 107 -13.16 -10.70 7.73
C SER A 107 -11.79 -10.59 7.09
N VAL A 108 -10.93 -11.56 7.34
CA VAL A 108 -9.65 -11.69 6.62
C VAL A 108 -9.92 -12.18 5.20
N ILE A 109 -9.22 -11.61 4.23
CA ILE A 109 -9.30 -12.07 2.83
C ILE A 109 -8.64 -13.46 2.74
N THR A 110 -9.37 -14.40 2.16
CA THR A 110 -8.93 -15.79 1.97
C THR A 110 -8.33 -16.00 0.58
N VAL A 111 -7.56 -17.07 0.40
CA VAL A 111 -6.91 -17.42 -0.87
C VAL A 111 -7.94 -17.55 -2.00
N SER A 112 -9.09 -18.17 -1.71
CA SER A 112 -10.22 -18.23 -2.65
C SER A 112 -11.54 -18.48 -1.92
N LYS A 113 -12.65 -18.49 -2.68
CA LYS A 113 -13.97 -18.84 -2.14
C LYS A 113 -14.03 -20.29 -1.63
N ILE A 114 -13.23 -21.17 -2.20
CA ILE A 114 -13.14 -22.61 -1.84
C ILE A 114 -12.10 -22.80 -0.73
N ASP A 115 -10.89 -22.23 -0.94
CA ASP A 115 -9.80 -22.31 0.01
C ASP A 115 -9.95 -21.18 1.04
N LYS A 116 -10.35 -21.54 2.26
CA LYS A 116 -10.61 -20.61 3.38
C LYS A 116 -9.37 -20.25 4.18
N ARG A 117 -8.19 -20.73 3.79
CA ARG A 117 -6.94 -20.28 4.42
C ARG A 117 -6.79 -18.78 4.19
N TYR A 118 -6.26 -18.08 5.16
CA TYR A 118 -5.97 -16.65 5.06
C TYR A 118 -4.90 -16.39 4.00
N CYS A 119 -5.14 -15.40 3.15
CA CYS A 119 -4.19 -15.01 2.11
C CYS A 119 -3.07 -14.21 2.77
N GLU A 120 -1.88 -14.83 2.87
CA GLU A 120 -0.69 -14.18 3.40
C GLU A 120 -0.03 -13.30 2.34
N ILE A 121 0.30 -12.08 2.75
CA ILE A 121 1.12 -11.15 1.96
C ILE A 121 2.55 -11.27 2.48
N PRO A 122 3.51 -11.74 1.68
CA PRO A 122 4.91 -11.80 2.10
C PRO A 122 5.41 -10.43 2.59
N ALA A 123 6.20 -10.41 3.66
CA ALA A 123 6.71 -9.18 4.27
C ALA A 123 7.36 -8.25 3.25
N ARG A 124 8.23 -8.79 2.37
CA ARG A 124 8.87 -8.01 1.32
C ARG A 124 7.87 -7.35 0.36
N GLN A 125 6.81 -8.10 -0.04
CA GLN A 125 5.77 -7.55 -0.90
C GLN A 125 5.03 -6.40 -0.21
N MET A 126 4.74 -6.57 1.08
CA MET A 126 4.08 -5.53 1.86
C MET A 126 4.96 -4.32 2.09
N ASP A 127 6.25 -4.51 2.38
CA ASP A 127 7.21 -3.40 2.53
C ASP A 127 7.30 -2.55 1.25
N GLU A 128 7.46 -3.19 0.08
CA GLU A 128 7.46 -2.49 -1.20
C GLU A 128 6.11 -1.77 -1.45
N PHE A 129 4.99 -2.42 -1.11
CA PHE A 129 3.66 -1.82 -1.24
C PHE A 129 3.50 -0.60 -0.32
N MET A 130 3.91 -0.69 0.94
CA MET A 130 3.85 0.41 1.91
C MET A 130 4.67 1.62 1.46
N LEU A 131 5.89 1.38 0.95
CA LEU A 131 6.73 2.44 0.38
C LEU A 131 6.07 3.12 -0.81
N MET A 132 5.44 2.35 -1.72
CA MET A 132 4.70 2.92 -2.85
C MET A 132 3.43 3.67 -2.41
N CYS A 133 2.89 3.37 -1.22
CA CYS A 133 1.74 4.08 -0.65
C CYS A 133 2.11 5.38 0.07
N ASN A 134 3.41 5.71 0.21
CA ASN A 134 3.85 6.93 0.89
C ASN A 134 3.06 8.14 0.36
N PRO A 135 2.35 8.91 1.22
CA PRO A 135 1.54 10.06 0.81
C PRO A 135 2.31 11.10 0.00
N ASP A 136 3.60 11.27 0.26
CA ASP A 136 4.44 12.27 -0.39
C ASP A 136 4.79 11.95 -1.85
N ILE A 137 4.54 10.71 -2.30
CA ILE A 137 4.73 10.33 -3.70
C ILE A 137 3.53 10.79 -4.53
N LEU A 138 3.73 11.83 -5.36
CA LEU A 138 2.65 12.47 -6.11
C LEU A 138 2.17 11.68 -7.34
N LEU A 139 3.05 10.93 -8.02
CA LEU A 139 2.74 10.26 -9.29
C LEU A 139 2.25 8.81 -9.10
N LYS A 140 1.36 8.61 -8.14
CA LYS A 140 0.72 7.32 -7.88
C LYS A 140 -0.77 7.33 -8.14
N LYS A 141 -1.34 6.15 -8.34
CA LYS A 141 -2.78 5.92 -8.44
C LYS A 141 -3.14 4.63 -7.73
N PHE A 142 -4.19 4.68 -6.95
CA PHE A 142 -4.77 3.49 -6.34
C PHE A 142 -5.89 2.94 -7.23
N ILE A 143 -5.97 1.62 -7.31
CA ILE A 143 -7.02 0.90 -8.05
C ILE A 143 -7.50 -0.30 -7.24
N SER A 144 -8.67 -0.82 -7.57
CA SER A 144 -9.16 -2.04 -6.95
C SER A 144 -8.37 -3.28 -7.43
N GLU A 145 -8.45 -4.36 -6.67
CA GLU A 145 -7.83 -5.64 -7.02
C GLU A 145 -8.34 -6.15 -8.39
N GLU A 146 -9.66 -6.06 -8.64
CA GLU A 146 -10.26 -6.47 -9.90
C GLU A 146 -9.69 -5.69 -11.08
N GLN A 147 -9.55 -4.36 -10.93
CA GLN A 147 -8.95 -3.51 -11.95
C GLN A 147 -7.47 -3.85 -12.17
N ALA A 148 -6.75 -4.25 -11.13
CA ALA A 148 -5.36 -4.67 -11.24
C ALA A 148 -5.22 -5.99 -12.01
N HIS A 149 -6.10 -6.96 -11.77
CA HIS A 149 -6.10 -8.25 -12.47
C HIS A 149 -6.37 -8.11 -13.98
N LEU A 150 -7.16 -7.13 -14.39
CA LEU A 150 -7.41 -6.86 -15.81
C LEU A 150 -6.22 -6.24 -16.54
N LYS A 151 -5.23 -5.71 -15.82
CA LYS A 151 -4.04 -5.09 -16.44
C LYS A 151 -2.97 -6.12 -16.75
N LYS A 152 -2.73 -6.33 -18.05
CA LYS A 152 -1.62 -7.17 -18.51
C LYS A 152 -0.30 -6.40 -18.42
N GLY A 153 0.79 -7.08 -18.07
CA GLY A 153 2.12 -6.50 -18.00
C GLY A 153 3.17 -7.54 -17.63
N ALA A 154 4.41 -7.34 -18.11
CA ALA A 154 5.54 -8.17 -17.74
C ALA A 154 5.97 -7.90 -16.29
N LEU A 155 6.41 -8.94 -15.58
CA LEU A 155 7.06 -8.79 -14.29
C LEU A 155 8.43 -8.14 -14.50
N VAL A 156 8.70 -7.06 -13.78
CA VAL A 156 9.94 -6.28 -13.93
C VAL A 156 10.55 -5.96 -12.57
N ARG A 157 11.86 -5.66 -12.61
CA ARG A 157 12.58 -5.03 -11.51
C ARG A 157 13.07 -3.66 -11.95
N VAL A 158 12.92 -2.64 -11.10
CA VAL A 158 13.46 -1.31 -11.32
C VAL A 158 14.96 -1.32 -11.02
N LYS A 159 15.81 -0.90 -11.97
CA LYS A 159 17.26 -0.90 -11.82
C LYS A 159 17.86 0.43 -11.41
N ARG A 160 17.14 1.53 -11.58
CA ARG A 160 17.65 2.88 -11.31
C ARG A 160 16.56 3.79 -10.77
N GLY A 161 16.95 4.79 -9.99
CA GLY A 161 16.07 5.80 -9.42
C GLY A 161 15.54 5.43 -8.03
N PRO A 162 14.62 6.23 -7.47
CA PRO A 162 14.12 6.09 -6.10
C PRO A 162 13.46 4.75 -5.79
N LEU A 163 13.03 4.02 -6.83
CA LEU A 163 12.38 2.72 -6.72
C LEU A 163 13.33 1.56 -7.06
N GLN A 164 14.64 1.80 -7.04
CA GLN A 164 15.61 0.75 -7.36
C GLN A 164 15.40 -0.49 -6.49
N GLY A 165 15.39 -1.66 -7.12
CA GLY A 165 15.16 -2.95 -6.46
C GLY A 165 13.69 -3.37 -6.38
N PHE A 166 12.74 -2.45 -6.55
CA PHE A 166 11.31 -2.78 -6.51
C PHE A 166 10.90 -3.68 -7.66
N THR A 167 10.00 -4.61 -7.35
CA THR A 167 9.43 -5.54 -8.32
C THR A 167 7.94 -5.29 -8.50
N GLY A 168 7.43 -5.52 -9.69
CA GLY A 168 6.02 -5.38 -10.00
C GLY A 168 5.73 -5.60 -11.48
N ARG A 169 4.48 -5.48 -11.88
CA ARG A 169 4.08 -5.59 -13.28
C ARG A 169 4.23 -4.24 -13.98
N LEU A 170 4.94 -4.19 -15.09
CA LEU A 170 5.04 -3.00 -15.93
C LEU A 170 3.80 -2.90 -16.82
N VAL A 171 2.93 -1.96 -16.53
CA VAL A 171 1.71 -1.71 -17.28
C VAL A 171 1.74 -0.38 -18.01
N ARG A 172 1.07 -0.31 -19.18
CA ARG A 172 0.95 0.93 -19.96
C ARG A 172 -0.47 1.47 -19.85
N ALA A 173 -0.59 2.76 -19.50
CA ALA A 173 -1.85 3.47 -19.50
C ALA A 173 -1.65 4.93 -19.94
N ASN A 174 -2.50 5.43 -20.83
CA ASN A 174 -2.47 6.82 -21.31
C ASN A 174 -1.06 7.28 -21.75
N LYS A 175 -0.40 6.48 -22.59
CA LYS A 175 0.97 6.71 -23.12
C LYS A 175 2.09 6.67 -22.05
N ASN A 176 1.78 6.48 -20.77
CA ASN A 176 2.75 6.36 -19.68
C ASN A 176 2.93 4.91 -19.25
N TYR A 177 4.06 4.63 -18.62
CA TYR A 177 4.34 3.35 -17.96
C TYR A 177 4.21 3.48 -16.46
N TYR A 178 3.69 2.42 -15.85
CA TYR A 178 3.48 2.32 -14.40
C TYR A 178 4.00 0.99 -13.89
N LEU A 179 4.65 1.02 -12.75
CA LEU A 179 4.89 -0.16 -11.94
C LEU A 179 3.62 -0.45 -11.14
N LEU A 180 3.00 -1.59 -11.38
CA LEU A 180 1.83 -2.06 -10.67
C LEU A 180 2.27 -3.02 -9.57
N LYS A 181 1.89 -2.72 -8.34
CA LYS A 181 2.01 -3.61 -7.18
C LYS A 181 0.63 -3.87 -6.63
N ASP A 182 0.25 -5.13 -6.60
CA ASP A 182 -1.04 -5.57 -6.07
C ASP A 182 -0.83 -6.37 -4.77
N VAL A 183 -1.79 -6.20 -3.89
CA VAL A 183 -1.96 -6.97 -2.66
C VAL A 183 -3.44 -7.32 -2.54
N PRO A 184 -3.84 -8.36 -1.78
CA PRO A 184 -5.24 -8.68 -1.59
C PRO A 184 -6.06 -7.45 -1.19
N GLY A 185 -7.11 -7.17 -1.95
CA GLY A 185 -8.03 -6.07 -1.74
C GLY A 185 -7.73 -4.77 -2.46
N MET A 186 -6.49 -4.50 -2.90
CA MET A 186 -6.16 -3.28 -3.65
C MET A 186 -4.82 -3.35 -4.37
N ALA A 187 -4.56 -2.35 -5.22
CA ALA A 187 -3.26 -2.18 -5.86
C ALA A 187 -2.88 -0.70 -6.00
N VAL A 188 -1.58 -0.46 -6.15
CA VAL A 188 -0.99 0.85 -6.42
C VAL A 188 -0.25 0.83 -7.76
N LEU A 189 -0.43 1.90 -8.51
CA LEU A 189 0.26 2.19 -9.77
C LEU A 189 1.20 3.36 -9.52
N LEU A 190 2.49 3.18 -9.75
CA LEU A 190 3.47 4.24 -9.63
C LEU A 190 4.08 4.53 -11.00
N LYS A 191 4.07 5.79 -11.43
CA LYS A 191 4.61 6.18 -12.73
C LYS A 191 6.11 5.93 -12.78
N VAL A 192 6.56 5.22 -13.82
CA VAL A 192 7.97 4.88 -14.05
C VAL A 192 8.35 5.09 -15.50
N THR A 193 9.64 5.15 -15.77
CA THR A 193 10.17 5.14 -17.14
C THR A 193 10.51 3.71 -17.55
N LYS A 194 10.11 3.28 -18.74
CA LYS A 194 10.28 1.90 -19.23
C LYS A 194 11.75 1.45 -19.20
N TRP A 195 12.67 2.32 -19.59
CA TRP A 195 14.11 1.99 -19.68
C TRP A 195 14.82 1.85 -18.31
N CYS A 196 14.16 2.26 -17.22
CA CYS A 196 14.63 1.96 -15.86
C CYS A 196 14.24 0.56 -15.39
N CYS A 197 13.42 -0.18 -16.14
CA CYS A 197 12.87 -1.48 -15.76
C CYS A 197 13.50 -2.60 -16.58
N VAL A 198 13.77 -3.74 -15.92
CA VAL A 198 14.25 -4.97 -16.56
C VAL A 198 13.25 -6.08 -16.29
N VAL A 199 12.90 -6.80 -17.34
CA VAL A 199 12.00 -7.95 -17.26
C VAL A 199 12.67 -9.05 -16.43
N LEU A 200 11.89 -9.63 -15.53
CA LEU A 200 12.26 -10.82 -14.77
C LEU A 200 11.68 -12.02 -15.53
N GLU A 201 12.56 -12.96 -15.90
CA GLU A 201 12.19 -14.24 -16.49
C GLU A 201 11.61 -15.18 -15.44
#